data_2a002d32d2a33efd5034f6ebfef764f2
#
_entry.id   2a002d32d2a33efd5034f6ebfef764f2
#
_cell.length_a   1.000
_cell.length_b   1.000
_cell.length_c   1.000
_cell.angle_alpha   90.00
_cell.angle_beta   90.00
_cell.angle_gamma   90.00
#
_symmetry.space_group_name_H-M   'P 1'
#
loop_
_entity.id
_entity.type
_entity.pdbx_description
1 polymer ?
#
loop_
_entity_poly.entity_id
_entity_poly.type
_entity_poly.pdbx_seq_one_letter_code
_entity_poly.pdbx_strand_id
1 'polypeptide(L)'
;DIRLYADSSKEDLVLSSISKKKDNFDKIRELNIKDFFYIPGTILHLDADQEYIDKCNEYYKTQQIKAFSYRYKESEFKDNVISLIKKHNPKVLVITGHDAYYTKRKNNENYKNSKYFVETVKEVRKVKNQNDLAIVAGACGSDFISLIKAGSTYASSPAHVNIHALDPAIIASGIALTDIDRKSV
;
A
#
# COMPACT_ATOMS: atom_id res chain seq x y z
N ASP A 1 5.91 9.35 5.47
CA ASP A 1 5.92 9.60 6.93
C ASP A 1 4.89 10.67 7.31
N ILE A 2 3.63 10.37 7.02
CA ILE A 2 2.53 11.38 7.12
C ILE A 2 2.06 11.57 8.57
N ARG A 3 2.52 10.76 9.52
CA ARG A 3 2.04 10.79 10.91
C ARG A 3 3.07 11.06 11.99
N LEU A 4 4.23 11.57 11.65
CA LEU A 4 5.22 12.03 12.63
C LEU A 4 4.92 13.43 13.22
N TYR A 5 3.80 14.06 12.83
CA TYR A 5 3.52 15.45 13.17
C TYR A 5 2.19 15.58 13.91
N ALA A 6 2.27 15.49 15.25
CA ALA A 6 1.17 15.83 16.16
C ALA A 6 1.01 17.35 16.38
N ASP A 7 1.51 18.19 15.47
CA ASP A 7 1.44 19.64 15.56
C ASP A 7 0.56 20.18 14.44
N SER A 8 -0.56 20.83 14.78
CA SER A 8 -1.56 21.35 13.85
C SER A 8 -0.98 22.27 12.77
N SER A 9 0.08 23.02 13.08
CA SER A 9 0.75 23.88 12.09
C SER A 9 1.49 23.11 11.00
N LYS A 10 1.84 21.85 11.27
CA LYS A 10 2.50 20.95 10.31
C LYS A 10 1.50 20.11 9.52
N GLU A 11 0.33 19.81 10.09
CA GLU A 11 -0.78 19.22 9.34
C GLU A 11 -1.22 20.13 8.19
N ASP A 12 -1.36 21.42 8.42
CA ASP A 12 -1.72 22.38 7.38
C ASP A 12 -0.67 22.47 6.27
N LEU A 13 0.61 22.37 6.61
CA LEU A 13 1.70 22.32 5.62
C LEU A 13 1.68 21.02 4.79
N VAL A 14 1.39 19.89 5.42
CA VAL A 14 1.26 18.61 4.73
C VAL A 14 0.01 18.61 3.84
N LEU A 15 -1.13 19.06 4.35
CA LEU A 15 -2.36 19.18 3.58
C LEU A 15 -2.21 20.15 2.41
N SER A 16 -1.52 21.29 2.61
CA SER A 16 -1.22 22.24 1.53
C SER A 16 -0.25 21.66 0.49
N SER A 17 0.69 20.82 0.91
CA SER A 17 1.62 20.13 0.00
C SER A 17 0.94 19.02 -0.79
N ILE A 18 -0.02 18.31 -0.16
CA ILE A 18 -0.87 17.30 -0.81
C ILE A 18 -1.83 17.98 -1.80
N SER A 19 -2.45 19.10 -1.41
CA SER A 19 -3.31 19.89 -2.29
C SER A 19 -2.53 20.40 -3.50
N LYS A 20 -1.35 21.01 -3.30
CA LYS A 20 -0.49 21.47 -4.41
C LYS A 20 -0.02 20.32 -5.31
N LYS A 21 0.24 19.14 -4.75
CA LYS A 21 0.54 17.95 -5.56
C LYS A 21 -0.69 17.50 -6.35
N LYS A 22 -1.89 17.53 -5.75
CA LYS A 22 -3.13 17.21 -6.44
C LYS A 22 -3.39 18.20 -7.58
N ASP A 23 -3.25 19.51 -7.35
CA ASP A 23 -3.39 20.53 -8.38
C ASP A 23 -2.36 20.38 -9.51
N ASN A 24 -1.14 19.95 -9.18
CA ASN A 24 -0.13 19.64 -10.19
C ASN A 24 -0.46 18.34 -10.95
N PHE A 25 -1.02 17.32 -10.29
CA PHE A 25 -1.51 16.11 -10.96
C PHE A 25 -2.68 16.42 -11.89
N ASP A 26 -3.63 17.26 -11.46
CA ASP A 26 -4.76 17.65 -12.28
C ASP A 26 -4.30 18.52 -13.48
N LYS A 27 -3.34 19.43 -13.31
CA LYS A 27 -2.70 20.18 -14.39
C LYS A 27 -1.90 19.29 -15.35
N ILE A 28 -1.17 18.31 -14.84
CA ILE A 28 -0.44 17.33 -15.67
C ILE A 28 -1.45 16.49 -16.46
N ARG A 29 -2.58 16.13 -15.85
CA ARG A 29 -3.67 15.41 -16.50
C ARG A 29 -4.31 16.25 -17.62
N GLU A 30 -4.52 17.54 -17.41
CA GLU A 30 -5.05 18.45 -18.43
C GLU A 30 -4.06 18.71 -19.58
N LEU A 31 -2.75 18.77 -19.29
CA LEU A 31 -1.70 18.99 -20.30
C LEU A 31 -1.41 17.74 -21.15
N ASN A 32 -1.61 16.54 -20.59
CA ASN A 32 -1.30 15.27 -21.28
C ASN A 32 -2.48 14.63 -22.03
N ILE A 33 -3.69 15.17 -21.91
CA ILE A 33 -4.88 14.63 -22.58
C ILE A 33 -4.75 14.71 -24.13
N LYS A 34 -3.88 15.54 -24.65
CA LYS A 34 -3.78 15.76 -26.11
C LYS A 34 -2.82 14.83 -26.85
N ASP A 35 -1.79 14.25 -26.20
CA ASP A 35 -0.74 13.53 -26.94
C ASP A 35 -0.24 12.21 -26.34
N PHE A 36 -0.62 11.83 -25.11
CA PHE A 36 -0.17 10.58 -24.51
C PHE A 36 -1.29 9.89 -23.69
N PHE A 37 -1.59 8.63 -24.05
CA PHE A 37 -2.42 7.78 -23.20
C PHE A 37 -1.61 7.32 -22.00
N TYR A 38 -1.82 7.93 -20.84
CA TYR A 38 -1.24 7.43 -19.60
C TYR A 38 -2.06 6.24 -19.10
N ILE A 39 -1.44 5.07 -19.05
CA ILE A 39 -2.06 3.88 -18.48
C ILE A 39 -1.52 3.70 -17.06
N PRO A 40 -2.36 3.92 -16.02
CA PRO A 40 -1.94 3.69 -14.64
C PRO A 40 -1.46 2.27 -14.42
N GLY A 41 -0.51 2.11 -13.51
CA GLY A 41 -0.08 0.79 -13.08
C GLY A 41 -1.23 0.01 -12.43
N THR A 42 -1.29 -1.30 -12.64
CA THR A 42 -2.30 -2.17 -12.05
C THR A 42 -2.00 -2.43 -10.57
N ILE A 43 -3.04 -2.40 -9.73
CA ILE A 43 -2.96 -2.74 -8.30
C ILE A 43 -3.48 -4.16 -8.09
N LEU A 44 -2.76 -4.95 -7.28
CA LEU A 44 -3.26 -6.17 -6.65
C LEU A 44 -3.45 -5.90 -5.16
N HIS A 45 -4.66 -6.09 -4.63
CA HIS A 45 -4.98 -5.83 -3.24
C HIS A 45 -5.47 -7.10 -2.55
N LEU A 46 -4.80 -7.52 -1.49
CA LEU A 46 -5.20 -8.61 -0.61
C LEU A 46 -5.58 -8.02 0.75
N ASP A 47 -6.78 -8.34 1.22
CA ASP A 47 -7.25 -7.95 2.55
C ASP A 47 -8.04 -9.10 3.19
N ALA A 48 -8.06 -9.14 4.52
CA ALA A 48 -8.86 -10.10 5.26
C ALA A 48 -10.32 -9.65 5.46
N ASP A 49 -10.60 -8.37 5.27
CA ASP A 49 -11.90 -7.75 5.49
C ASP A 49 -12.56 -7.34 4.18
N GLN A 50 -13.76 -7.89 3.92
CA GLN A 50 -14.51 -7.60 2.71
C GLN A 50 -14.98 -6.14 2.64
N GLU A 51 -15.38 -5.56 3.77
CA GLU A 51 -15.85 -4.17 3.83
C GLU A 51 -14.71 -3.20 3.43
N TYR A 52 -13.49 -3.48 3.87
CA TYR A 52 -12.33 -2.67 3.49
C TYR A 52 -11.95 -2.85 2.03
N ILE A 53 -12.03 -4.07 1.50
CA ILE A 53 -11.87 -4.32 0.07
C ILE A 53 -12.87 -3.49 -0.75
N ASP A 54 -14.13 -3.49 -0.36
CA ASP A 54 -15.19 -2.79 -1.10
C ASP A 54 -14.95 -1.27 -1.10
N LYS A 55 -14.60 -0.69 0.04
CA LYS A 55 -14.23 0.73 0.16
C LYS A 55 -12.99 1.08 -0.68
N CYS A 56 -11.97 0.24 -0.67
CA CYS A 56 -10.77 0.44 -1.46
C CYS A 56 -11.04 0.32 -2.97
N ASN A 57 -11.88 -0.64 -3.37
CA ASN A 57 -12.27 -0.80 -4.77
C ASN A 57 -13.06 0.39 -5.29
N GLU A 58 -13.97 0.93 -4.48
CA GLU A 58 -14.68 2.16 -4.83
C GLU A 58 -13.70 3.31 -5.03
N TYR A 59 -12.74 3.47 -4.12
CA TYR A 59 -11.69 4.48 -4.25
C TYR A 59 -10.86 4.28 -5.53
N TYR A 60 -10.37 3.07 -5.82
CA TYR A 60 -9.62 2.79 -7.06
C TYR A 60 -10.42 3.13 -8.31
N LYS A 61 -11.72 2.82 -8.30
CA LYS A 61 -12.64 3.14 -9.39
C LYS A 61 -12.77 4.66 -9.60
N THR A 62 -12.89 5.45 -8.53
CA THR A 62 -12.95 6.93 -8.63
C THR A 62 -11.64 7.50 -9.20
N GLN A 63 -10.51 6.84 -8.92
CA GLN A 63 -9.20 7.24 -9.46
C GLN A 63 -8.93 6.66 -10.88
N GLN A 64 -9.87 5.91 -11.45
CA GLN A 64 -9.74 5.24 -12.76
C GLN A 64 -8.53 4.29 -12.83
N ILE A 65 -8.20 3.65 -11.72
CA ILE A 65 -7.09 2.69 -11.60
C ILE A 65 -7.64 1.27 -11.67
N LYS A 66 -7.01 0.44 -12.50
CA LYS A 66 -7.32 -0.99 -12.57
C LYS A 66 -6.79 -1.70 -11.34
N ALA A 67 -7.68 -2.22 -10.51
CA ALA A 67 -7.33 -2.99 -9.33
C ALA A 67 -7.98 -4.38 -9.36
N PHE A 68 -7.25 -5.36 -8.84
CA PHE A 68 -7.73 -6.71 -8.59
C PHE A 68 -7.65 -6.97 -7.10
N SER A 69 -8.78 -7.09 -6.43
CA SER A 69 -8.85 -7.27 -5.00
C SER A 69 -9.36 -8.66 -4.64
N TYR A 70 -8.74 -9.28 -3.64
CA TYR A 70 -9.06 -10.61 -3.18
C TYR A 70 -9.13 -10.65 -1.67
N ARG A 71 -10.19 -11.28 -1.16
CA ARG A 71 -10.34 -11.57 0.26
C ARG A 71 -9.70 -12.91 0.59
N TYR A 72 -8.73 -12.88 1.51
CA TYR A 72 -8.14 -14.07 2.12
C TYR A 72 -7.93 -13.80 3.61
N LYS A 73 -7.83 -14.84 4.43
CA LYS A 73 -7.28 -14.67 5.78
C LYS A 73 -5.80 -14.31 5.68
N GLU A 74 -5.29 -13.57 6.64
CA GLU A 74 -3.88 -13.15 6.64
C GLU A 74 -2.92 -14.34 6.51
N SER A 75 -3.26 -15.49 7.13
CA SER A 75 -2.48 -16.73 7.05
C SER A 75 -2.42 -17.34 5.65
N GLU A 76 -3.35 -16.99 4.76
CA GLU A 76 -3.47 -17.54 3.41
C GLU A 76 -2.80 -16.67 2.34
N PHE A 77 -2.36 -15.46 2.69
CA PHE A 77 -1.78 -14.51 1.73
C PHE A 77 -0.55 -15.08 1.03
N LYS A 78 0.36 -15.68 1.80
CA LYS A 78 1.61 -16.25 1.29
C LYS A 78 1.38 -17.30 0.22
N ASP A 79 0.37 -18.17 0.41
CA ASP A 79 0.10 -19.28 -0.49
C ASP A 79 -0.53 -18.83 -1.82
N ASN A 80 -1.25 -17.72 -1.80
CA ASN A 80 -2.00 -17.23 -2.95
C ASN A 80 -1.30 -16.12 -3.73
N VAL A 81 -0.45 -15.31 -3.07
CA VAL A 81 0.07 -14.07 -3.63
C VAL A 81 0.86 -14.27 -4.94
N ILE A 82 1.70 -15.31 -5.02
CA ILE A 82 2.56 -15.52 -6.19
C ILE A 82 1.74 -15.88 -7.44
N SER A 83 0.72 -16.72 -7.29
CA SER A 83 -0.18 -17.07 -8.40
C SER A 83 -0.93 -15.85 -8.92
N LEU A 84 -1.39 -14.98 -8.01
CA LEU A 84 -2.09 -13.74 -8.34
C LEU A 84 -1.16 -12.71 -9.01
N ILE A 85 0.08 -12.57 -8.54
CA ILE A 85 1.09 -11.71 -9.18
C ILE A 85 1.37 -12.19 -10.61
N LYS A 86 1.52 -13.49 -10.84
CA LYS A 86 1.71 -14.06 -12.18
C LYS A 86 0.50 -13.80 -13.09
N LYS A 87 -0.72 -13.93 -12.55
CA LYS A 87 -1.97 -13.76 -13.28
C LYS A 87 -2.20 -12.30 -13.70
N HIS A 88 -1.92 -11.35 -12.83
CA HIS A 88 -2.30 -9.94 -13.01
C HIS A 88 -1.14 -9.01 -13.36
N ASN A 89 0.09 -9.46 -13.15
CA ASN A 89 1.32 -8.67 -13.33
C ASN A 89 1.20 -7.23 -12.81
N PRO A 90 0.90 -7.06 -11.49
CA PRO A 90 0.66 -5.74 -10.92
C PRO A 90 1.94 -4.91 -10.82
N LYS A 91 1.80 -3.58 -10.80
CA LYS A 91 2.86 -2.63 -10.44
C LYS A 91 2.90 -2.36 -8.94
N VAL A 92 1.76 -2.48 -8.28
CA VAL A 92 1.63 -2.28 -6.83
C VAL A 92 0.90 -3.47 -6.22
N LEU A 93 1.46 -4.00 -5.13
CA LEU A 93 0.83 -4.98 -4.27
C LEU A 93 0.45 -4.33 -2.95
N VAL A 94 -0.81 -4.44 -2.57
CA VAL A 94 -1.34 -4.03 -1.26
C VAL A 94 -1.67 -5.28 -0.46
N ILE A 95 -1.16 -5.36 0.77
CA ILE A 95 -1.40 -6.48 1.70
C ILE A 95 -1.85 -5.87 3.01
N THR A 96 -3.15 -5.91 3.28
CA THR A 96 -3.77 -5.33 4.46
C THR A 96 -4.66 -6.34 5.18
N GLY A 97 -5.18 -5.96 6.33
CA GLY A 97 -6.01 -6.83 7.16
C GLY A 97 -6.05 -6.33 8.60
N HIS A 98 -6.17 -7.24 9.55
CA HIS A 98 -6.22 -6.93 10.95
C HIS A 98 -4.95 -7.37 11.68
N ASP A 99 -4.42 -6.51 12.53
CA ASP A 99 -3.34 -6.85 13.43
C ASP A 99 -3.61 -6.27 14.83
N ALA A 100 -2.89 -6.74 15.82
CA ALA A 100 -2.95 -6.22 17.17
C ALA A 100 -1.59 -6.38 17.85
N TYR A 101 -1.18 -5.35 18.57
CA TYR A 101 0.01 -5.38 19.39
C TYR A 101 -0.35 -5.70 20.85
N TYR A 102 0.36 -6.66 21.43
CA TYR A 102 0.18 -7.09 22.81
C TYR A 102 1.43 -6.80 23.65
N THR A 103 1.31 -5.95 24.65
CA THR A 103 2.44 -5.53 25.52
C THR A 103 2.99 -6.61 26.44
N LYS A 104 2.32 -7.75 26.62
CA LYS A 104 2.66 -8.79 27.62
C LYS A 104 2.50 -10.21 27.11
N ARG A 105 3.11 -10.59 25.97
CA ARG A 105 3.22 -12.00 25.61
C ARG A 105 4.60 -12.56 25.96
N LYS A 106 4.62 -13.74 26.63
CA LYS A 106 5.84 -14.40 27.14
C LYS A 106 6.82 -14.90 26.04
N ASN A 107 6.43 -14.91 24.77
CA ASN A 107 7.18 -15.57 23.68
C ASN A 107 7.65 -14.62 22.56
N ASN A 108 7.90 -13.34 22.82
CA ASN A 108 8.27 -12.34 21.79
C ASN A 108 7.30 -12.21 20.60
N GLU A 109 6.16 -12.85 20.63
CA GLU A 109 5.11 -12.71 19.62
C GLU A 109 4.15 -11.57 20.04
N ASN A 110 4.68 -10.34 20.05
CA ASN A 110 3.89 -9.19 20.48
C ASN A 110 2.81 -8.79 19.45
N TYR A 111 2.84 -9.36 18.25
CA TYR A 111 1.92 -9.07 17.16
C TYR A 111 1.05 -10.28 16.84
N LYS A 112 -0.24 -10.03 16.57
CA LYS A 112 -1.17 -11.10 16.24
C LYS A 112 -0.93 -11.68 14.85
N ASN A 113 -0.86 -10.83 13.84
CA ASN A 113 -0.84 -11.22 12.43
C ASN A 113 0.38 -10.69 11.64
N SER A 114 1.22 -9.82 12.21
CA SER A 114 2.38 -9.26 11.50
C SER A 114 3.26 -10.31 10.82
N LYS A 115 3.42 -11.50 11.43
CA LYS A 115 4.19 -12.59 10.85
C LYS A 115 3.70 -12.99 9.46
N TYR A 116 2.40 -13.01 9.23
CA TYR A 116 1.83 -13.40 7.94
C TYR A 116 2.09 -12.36 6.85
N PHE A 117 1.99 -11.08 7.19
CA PHE A 117 2.38 -10.00 6.29
C PHE A 117 3.86 -10.06 5.94
N VAL A 118 4.74 -10.23 6.95
CA VAL A 118 6.19 -10.33 6.78
C VAL A 118 6.57 -11.53 5.91
N GLU A 119 5.98 -12.71 6.17
CA GLU A 119 6.22 -13.90 5.36
C GLU A 119 5.78 -13.72 3.92
N THR A 120 4.62 -13.09 3.70
CA THR A 120 4.10 -12.81 2.37
C THR A 120 5.02 -11.87 1.60
N VAL A 121 5.48 -10.78 2.23
CA VAL A 121 6.45 -9.86 1.62
C VAL A 121 7.76 -10.57 1.25
N LYS A 122 8.30 -11.37 2.15
CA LYS A 122 9.52 -12.17 1.88
C LYS A 122 9.33 -13.12 0.70
N GLU A 123 8.18 -13.78 0.60
CA GLU A 123 7.89 -14.68 -0.51
C GLU A 123 7.83 -13.94 -1.84
N VAL A 124 7.18 -12.79 -1.86
CA VAL A 124 7.11 -11.92 -3.05
C VAL A 124 8.50 -11.44 -3.46
N ARG A 125 9.36 -11.07 -2.51
CA ARG A 125 10.72 -10.57 -2.80
C ARG A 125 11.68 -11.65 -3.32
N LYS A 126 11.35 -12.92 -3.22
CA LYS A 126 12.10 -13.99 -3.92
C LYS A 126 11.90 -13.95 -5.44
N VAL A 127 10.79 -13.41 -5.92
CA VAL A 127 10.41 -13.42 -7.35
C VAL A 127 10.28 -12.03 -7.99
N LYS A 128 10.15 -10.98 -7.20
CA LYS A 128 10.02 -9.59 -7.65
C LYS A 128 10.91 -8.68 -6.80
N ASN A 129 11.79 -7.92 -7.44
CA ASN A 129 12.61 -6.92 -6.74
C ASN A 129 11.79 -5.64 -6.43
N GLN A 130 12.41 -4.68 -5.73
CA GLN A 130 11.73 -3.44 -5.33
C GLN A 130 11.42 -2.51 -6.51
N ASN A 131 12.20 -2.58 -7.59
CA ASN A 131 11.98 -1.76 -8.78
C ASN A 131 10.85 -2.32 -9.65
N ASP A 132 10.60 -3.64 -9.59
CA ASP A 132 9.57 -4.29 -10.41
C ASP A 132 8.18 -4.21 -9.79
N LEU A 133 8.10 -4.20 -8.45
CA LEU A 133 6.83 -4.25 -7.72
C LEU A 133 6.94 -3.46 -6.40
N ALA A 134 6.18 -2.38 -6.31
CA ALA A 134 5.99 -1.70 -5.03
C ALA A 134 5.07 -2.51 -4.11
N ILE A 135 5.41 -2.61 -2.83
CA ILE A 135 4.61 -3.31 -1.82
C ILE A 135 4.21 -2.33 -0.71
N VAL A 136 2.90 -2.22 -0.49
CA VAL A 136 2.28 -1.52 0.63
C VAL A 136 1.73 -2.59 1.57
N ALA A 137 2.26 -2.72 2.78
CA ALA A 137 1.91 -3.83 3.67
C ALA A 137 1.64 -3.40 5.12
N GLY A 138 0.76 -4.13 5.77
CA GLY A 138 0.47 -4.02 7.20
C GLY A 138 -0.92 -3.47 7.51
N ALA A 139 -1.29 -3.62 8.78
CA ALA A 139 -2.54 -3.19 9.38
C ALA A 139 -2.27 -2.24 10.55
N CYS A 140 -3.33 -1.76 11.22
CA CYS A 140 -3.19 -1.00 12.46
C CYS A 140 -2.32 -1.75 13.47
N GLY A 141 -1.26 -1.09 13.96
CA GLY A 141 -0.37 -1.66 14.96
C GLY A 141 0.55 -2.79 14.51
N SER A 142 0.68 -3.06 13.21
CA SER A 142 1.62 -4.06 12.70
C SER A 142 3.08 -3.71 12.97
N ASP A 143 3.95 -4.73 12.94
CA ASP A 143 5.40 -4.59 13.11
C ASP A 143 6.04 -3.91 11.89
N PHE A 144 6.05 -2.57 11.94
CA PHE A 144 6.62 -1.72 10.91
C PHE A 144 8.06 -2.10 10.55
N ILE A 145 8.91 -2.30 11.57
CA ILE A 145 10.34 -2.57 11.36
C ILE A 145 10.53 -3.90 10.61
N SER A 146 9.81 -4.93 11.02
CA SER A 146 9.89 -6.24 10.36
C SER A 146 9.35 -6.22 8.94
N LEU A 147 8.30 -5.43 8.66
CA LEU A 147 7.75 -5.26 7.32
C LEU A 147 8.74 -4.56 6.38
N ILE A 148 9.38 -3.47 6.83
CA ILE A 148 10.39 -2.76 6.03
C ILE A 148 11.62 -3.67 5.81
N LYS A 149 12.10 -4.37 6.84
CA LYS A 149 13.21 -5.33 6.70
C LYS A 149 12.88 -6.49 5.77
N ALA A 150 11.62 -6.90 5.68
CA ALA A 150 11.17 -7.92 4.74
C ALA A 150 11.17 -7.44 3.28
N GLY A 151 11.23 -6.13 3.05
CA GLY A 151 11.29 -5.52 1.73
C GLY A 151 10.01 -4.82 1.29
N SER A 152 9.09 -4.47 2.20
CA SER A 152 7.98 -3.58 1.88
C SER A 152 8.49 -2.22 1.43
N THR A 153 7.86 -1.62 0.42
CA THR A 153 8.16 -0.25 -0.02
C THR A 153 7.55 0.75 0.96
N TYR A 154 6.35 0.43 1.43
CA TYR A 154 5.62 1.17 2.46
C TYR A 154 5.05 0.17 3.47
N ALA A 155 4.99 0.59 4.72
CA ALA A 155 4.42 -0.22 5.79
C ALA A 155 3.49 0.63 6.67
N SER A 156 2.72 -0.03 7.53
CA SER A 156 1.91 0.61 8.56
C SER A 156 2.75 1.51 9.48
N SER A 157 2.09 2.40 10.21
CA SER A 157 2.77 3.39 11.06
C SER A 157 3.65 2.75 12.14
N PRO A 158 4.90 3.26 12.34
CA PRO A 158 5.79 2.80 13.40
C PRO A 158 5.27 3.10 14.82
N ALA A 159 4.31 4.01 14.97
CA ALA A 159 3.79 4.46 16.27
C ALA A 159 2.60 3.63 16.78
N HIS A 160 2.29 2.48 16.19
CA HIS A 160 1.14 1.64 16.55
C HIS A 160 -0.20 2.38 16.59
N VAL A 161 -0.34 3.45 15.81
CA VAL A 161 -1.58 4.21 15.70
C VAL A 161 -2.53 3.58 14.70
N ASN A 162 -3.81 3.83 14.89
CA ASN A 162 -4.81 3.43 13.88
C ASN A 162 -4.57 4.21 12.59
N ILE A 163 -4.53 3.48 11.49
CA ILE A 163 -4.53 4.02 10.14
C ILE A 163 -5.95 4.00 9.60
N HIS A 164 -6.26 4.95 8.73
CA HIS A 164 -7.55 4.94 8.06
C HIS A 164 -7.59 3.80 7.04
N ALA A 165 -8.75 3.14 6.90
CA ALA A 165 -8.91 1.99 5.99
C ALA A 165 -8.51 2.27 4.54
N LEU A 166 -8.60 3.52 4.09
CA LEU A 166 -8.22 3.94 2.74
C LEU A 166 -6.75 4.36 2.60
N ASP A 167 -6.00 4.57 3.70
CA ASP A 167 -4.60 5.03 3.60
C ASP A 167 -3.75 4.14 2.69
N PRO A 168 -3.81 2.79 2.78
CA PRO A 168 -3.07 1.93 1.87
C PRO A 168 -3.49 2.08 0.41
N ALA A 169 -4.79 2.28 0.15
CA ALA A 169 -5.31 2.47 -1.20
C ALA A 169 -4.89 3.82 -1.79
N ILE A 170 -4.85 4.88 -0.98
CA ILE A 170 -4.38 6.21 -1.39
C ILE A 170 -2.90 6.15 -1.78
N ILE A 171 -2.06 5.52 -0.94
CA ILE A 171 -0.62 5.34 -1.23
C ILE A 171 -0.43 4.52 -2.51
N ALA A 172 -1.11 3.39 -2.61
CA ALA A 172 -1.02 2.51 -3.78
C ALA A 172 -1.45 3.21 -5.07
N SER A 173 -2.51 4.02 -5.01
CA SER A 173 -2.99 4.82 -6.14
C SER A 173 -1.96 5.87 -6.56
N GLY A 174 -1.36 6.57 -5.60
CA GLY A 174 -0.27 7.51 -5.87
C GLY A 174 0.89 6.86 -6.61
N ILE A 175 1.29 5.65 -6.19
CA ILE A 175 2.36 4.88 -6.84
C ILE A 175 1.92 4.44 -8.25
N ALA A 176 0.71 3.91 -8.39
CA ALA A 176 0.18 3.43 -9.67
C ALA A 176 0.06 4.56 -10.72
N LEU A 177 -0.17 5.78 -10.27
CA LEU A 177 -0.24 6.98 -11.09
C LEU A 177 1.14 7.64 -11.35
N THR A 178 2.21 7.15 -10.71
CA THR A 178 3.55 7.66 -10.93
C THR A 178 4.22 6.85 -12.04
N ASP A 179 4.83 7.53 -13.01
CA ASP A 179 5.64 6.87 -14.03
C ASP A 179 6.92 6.33 -13.38
N ILE A 180 6.97 5.02 -13.14
CA ILE A 180 8.13 4.35 -12.54
C ILE A 180 9.27 4.20 -13.57
N ASP A 181 8.98 4.37 -14.86
CA ASP A 181 9.93 4.20 -15.96
C ASP A 181 10.72 5.47 -16.30
N ARG A 182 10.66 6.53 -15.50
CA ARG A 182 11.61 7.63 -15.63
C ARG A 182 12.99 7.15 -15.20
N LYS A 183 13.69 6.52 -16.13
CA LYS A 183 15.14 6.53 -16.10
C LYS A 183 15.54 8.00 -16.12
N SER A 184 16.03 8.49 -14.99
CA SER A 184 16.72 9.78 -14.95
C SER A 184 17.85 9.71 -15.98
N VAL A 185 17.71 10.51 -17.01
CA VAL A 185 18.81 10.85 -17.91
C VAL A 185 19.76 11.76 -17.16
#